data_5b58e70c5e824a237911f7b0c2d145b2
#
_entry.id   5b58e70c5e824a237911f7b0c2d145b2
#
_cell.length_a   1.000
_cell.length_b   1.000
_cell.length_c   1.000
_cell.angle_alpha   90.00
_cell.angle_beta   90.00
_cell.angle_gamma   90.00
#
_symmetry.space_group_name_H-M   'P 1'
#
loop_
_entity.id
_entity.type
_entity.pdbx_description
1 polymer ?
#
loop_
_entity_poly.entity_id
_entity_poly.type
_entity_poly.pdbx_seq_one_letter_code
_entity_poly.pdbx_strand_id
1 'polypeptide(L)'
;MKALVMRAPGEYGVEDVKKPVPGFQEVLVRMHSVAICGSDPPLLAGESLKDGLPAYMPFIPGHEGAGVVEAAGSGVTDFKPGDMVAAEAHLGCGHCANCRMGRYNLCLNFGIREQG
;
A
#
# COMPACT_ATOMS: atom_id res chain seq x y z
N MET A 1 -12.46 -8.43 8.63
CA MET A 1 -12.86 -7.73 7.39
C MET A 1 -12.55 -8.60 6.20
N LYS A 2 -13.22 -8.38 5.05
CA LYS A 2 -12.88 -9.08 3.81
C LYS A 2 -11.68 -8.43 3.15
N ALA A 3 -10.75 -9.24 2.63
CA ALA A 3 -9.62 -8.81 1.81
C ALA A 3 -9.30 -9.84 0.74
N LEU A 4 -8.78 -9.40 -0.40
CA LEU A 4 -8.13 -10.29 -1.35
C LEU A 4 -6.76 -10.66 -0.77
N VAL A 5 -6.50 -11.96 -0.61
CA VAL A 5 -5.24 -12.46 -0.05
C VAL A 5 -4.58 -13.36 -1.08
N MET A 6 -3.33 -13.08 -1.40
CA MET A 6 -2.45 -13.92 -2.23
C MET A 6 -1.58 -14.77 -1.30
N ARG A 7 -1.64 -16.10 -1.45
CA ARG A 7 -0.88 -17.05 -0.64
C ARG A 7 0.34 -17.61 -1.38
N ALA A 8 0.19 -17.75 -2.70
CA ALA A 8 1.25 -18.15 -3.61
C ALA A 8 0.94 -17.62 -5.01
N PRO A 9 1.88 -17.66 -5.98
CA PRO A 9 1.61 -17.35 -7.37
C PRO A 9 0.39 -18.09 -7.93
N GLY A 10 -0.59 -17.36 -8.43
CA GLY A 10 -1.85 -17.90 -8.94
C GLY A 10 -2.83 -18.40 -7.85
N GLU A 11 -2.46 -18.34 -6.59
CA GLU A 11 -3.25 -18.81 -5.46
C GLU A 11 -3.72 -17.63 -4.61
N TYR A 12 -4.91 -17.12 -4.90
CA TYR A 12 -5.49 -15.98 -4.22
C TYR A 12 -7.01 -16.07 -4.09
N GLY A 13 -7.55 -15.41 -3.09
CA GLY A 13 -8.99 -15.43 -2.83
C GLY A 13 -9.42 -14.38 -1.81
N VAL A 14 -10.74 -14.21 -1.67
CA VAL A 14 -11.30 -13.30 -0.66
C VAL A 14 -11.42 -14.04 0.66
N GLU A 15 -10.74 -13.53 1.68
CA GLU A 15 -10.66 -14.11 3.00
C GLU A 15 -11.10 -13.13 4.10
N ASP A 16 -11.43 -13.67 5.26
CA ASP A 16 -11.62 -12.88 6.47
C ASP A 16 -10.27 -12.66 7.15
N VAL A 17 -9.86 -11.40 7.23
CA VAL A 17 -8.63 -11.00 7.89
C VAL A 17 -8.90 -10.06 9.06
N LYS A 18 -7.95 -9.99 10.00
CA LYS A 18 -8.02 -9.03 11.10
C LYS A 18 -7.96 -7.61 10.55
N LYS A 19 -8.80 -6.73 11.08
CA LYS A 19 -8.75 -5.30 10.76
C LYS A 19 -7.45 -4.72 11.32
N PRO A 20 -6.65 -3.98 10.52
CA PRO A 20 -5.43 -3.36 11.01
C PRO A 20 -5.73 -2.23 11.99
N VAL A 21 -4.73 -1.90 12.80
CA VAL A 21 -4.75 -0.74 13.71
C VAL A 21 -3.63 0.18 13.25
N PRO A 22 -3.90 1.47 13.01
CA PRO A 22 -2.88 2.39 12.53
C PRO A 22 -1.81 2.62 13.60
N GLY A 23 -0.55 2.53 13.20
CA GLY A 23 0.62 2.83 14.00
C GLY A 23 0.98 4.33 14.00
N PHE A 24 2.22 4.63 14.39
CA PHE A 24 2.74 6.00 14.36
C PHE A 24 2.80 6.54 12.92
N GLN A 25 2.22 7.71 12.69
CA GLN A 25 2.10 8.38 11.37
C GLN A 25 1.34 7.57 10.30
N GLU A 26 0.48 6.66 10.71
CA GLU A 26 -0.39 5.90 9.81
C GLU A 26 -1.85 6.31 9.97
N VAL A 27 -2.61 6.16 8.89
CA VAL A 27 -4.07 6.29 8.91
C VAL A 27 -4.72 4.98 8.50
N LEU A 28 -5.81 4.63 9.16
CA LEU A 28 -6.69 3.55 8.72
C LEU A 28 -7.77 4.14 7.83
N VAL A 29 -7.84 3.65 6.60
CA VAL A 29 -8.82 4.11 5.62
C VAL A 29 -9.88 3.04 5.42
N ARG A 30 -11.14 3.41 5.58
CA ARG A 30 -12.27 2.59 5.16
C ARG A 30 -12.46 2.77 3.66
N MET A 31 -12.04 1.76 2.91
CA MET A 31 -12.04 1.78 1.44
C MET A 31 -13.47 1.84 0.89
N HIS A 32 -13.72 2.74 -0.05
CA HIS A 32 -14.94 2.84 -0.84
C HIS A 32 -14.76 2.28 -2.24
N SER A 33 -13.59 2.47 -2.82
CA SER A 33 -13.24 1.98 -4.15
C SER A 33 -11.78 1.56 -4.21
N VAL A 34 -11.50 0.53 -4.99
CA VAL A 34 -10.16 0.08 -5.32
C VAL A 34 -10.13 -0.15 -6.82
N ALA A 35 -9.15 0.43 -7.51
CA ALA A 35 -8.90 0.15 -8.91
C ALA A 35 -7.94 -1.03 -9.07
N ILE A 36 -7.98 -1.66 -10.23
CA ILE A 36 -7.04 -2.70 -10.64
C ILE A 36 -6.01 -2.05 -11.55
N CYS A 37 -4.75 -2.06 -11.11
CA CYS A 37 -3.61 -1.58 -11.88
C CYS A 37 -3.14 -2.63 -12.89
N GLY A 38 -2.50 -2.19 -13.98
CA GLY A 38 -1.85 -3.09 -14.93
C GLY A 38 -0.72 -3.94 -14.32
N SER A 39 -0.21 -3.59 -13.15
CA SER A 39 0.78 -4.37 -12.39
C SER A 39 0.17 -5.51 -11.55
N ASP A 40 -1.13 -5.50 -11.27
CA ASP A 40 -1.77 -6.51 -10.42
C ASP A 40 -1.81 -7.90 -11.07
N PRO A 41 -2.17 -8.07 -12.37
CA PRO A 41 -2.16 -9.40 -12.98
C PRO A 41 -0.79 -10.10 -12.95
N PRO A 42 0.32 -9.48 -13.37
CA PRO A 42 1.64 -10.12 -13.27
C PRO A 42 2.08 -10.36 -11.83
N LEU A 43 1.68 -9.49 -10.88
CA LEU A 43 1.92 -9.72 -9.45
C LEU A 43 1.22 -10.99 -8.97
N LEU A 44 -0.07 -11.13 -9.26
CA LEU A 44 -0.87 -12.29 -8.86
C LEU A 44 -0.43 -13.59 -9.55
N ALA A 45 0.08 -13.50 -10.77
CA ALA A 45 0.69 -14.62 -11.48
C ALA A 45 2.09 -15.01 -10.93
N GLY A 46 2.69 -14.16 -10.10
CA GLY A 46 4.03 -14.39 -9.54
C GLY A 46 5.18 -13.97 -10.46
N GLU A 47 4.90 -13.30 -11.57
CA GLU A 47 5.93 -12.84 -12.51
C GLU A 47 6.83 -11.77 -11.88
N SER A 48 6.32 -11.01 -10.93
CA SER A 48 7.05 -9.96 -10.21
C SER A 48 7.97 -10.50 -9.11
N LEU A 49 7.93 -11.80 -8.80
CA LEU A 49 8.80 -12.41 -7.77
C LEU A 49 10.28 -12.28 -8.11
N LYS A 50 10.64 -12.31 -9.39
CA LYS A 50 12.01 -12.07 -9.87
C LYS A 50 12.54 -10.67 -9.49
N ASP A 51 11.62 -9.72 -9.29
CA ASP A 51 11.90 -8.34 -8.91
C ASP A 51 11.72 -8.12 -7.39
N GLY A 52 11.52 -9.22 -6.62
CA GLY A 52 11.35 -9.19 -5.17
C GLY A 52 9.94 -8.76 -4.69
N LEU A 53 8.93 -8.84 -5.56
CA LEU A 53 7.56 -8.44 -5.24
C LEU A 53 6.55 -9.61 -5.36
N PRO A 54 5.66 -9.79 -4.37
CA PRO A 54 5.68 -9.15 -3.07
C PRO A 54 6.84 -9.65 -2.21
N ALA A 55 7.28 -8.82 -1.27
CA ALA A 55 8.43 -9.17 -0.40
C ALA A 55 8.12 -10.32 0.57
N TYR A 56 6.86 -10.64 0.80
CA TYR A 56 6.41 -11.70 1.72
C TYR A 56 5.06 -12.27 1.30
N MET A 57 4.75 -13.46 1.78
CA MET A 57 3.45 -14.13 1.67
C MET A 57 2.98 -14.57 3.07
N PRO A 58 1.66 -14.56 3.37
CA PRO A 58 0.56 -14.09 2.53
C PRO A 58 0.58 -12.58 2.34
N PHE A 59 0.11 -12.10 1.20
CA PHE A 59 0.13 -10.70 0.81
C PHE A 59 -1.27 -10.20 0.43
N ILE A 60 -1.62 -8.98 0.81
CA ILE A 60 -2.85 -8.31 0.42
C ILE A 60 -2.51 -7.29 -0.68
N PRO A 61 -2.83 -7.57 -1.95
CA PRO A 61 -2.54 -6.69 -3.06
C PRO A 61 -3.48 -5.46 -3.09
N GLY A 62 -3.14 -4.52 -3.96
CA GLY A 62 -3.91 -3.31 -4.19
C GLY A 62 -3.17 -2.06 -3.67
N HIS A 63 -3.00 -1.09 -4.55
CA HIS A 63 -2.28 0.16 -4.27
C HIS A 63 -2.98 1.39 -4.86
N GLU A 64 -4.12 1.22 -5.51
CA GLU A 64 -4.94 2.28 -6.09
C GLU A 64 -6.29 2.28 -5.39
N GLY A 65 -6.42 3.01 -4.31
CA GLY A 65 -7.63 3.03 -3.52
C GLY A 65 -8.05 4.41 -3.06
N ALA A 66 -9.35 4.59 -2.85
CA ALA A 66 -9.92 5.79 -2.26
C ALA A 66 -10.95 5.42 -1.18
N GLY A 67 -11.05 6.26 -0.17
CA GLY A 67 -11.96 6.01 0.95
C GLY A 67 -12.00 7.16 1.95
N VAL A 68 -12.46 6.84 3.15
CA VAL A 68 -12.58 7.79 4.24
C VAL A 68 -11.68 7.34 5.39
N VAL A 69 -10.91 8.27 5.95
CA VAL A 69 -10.11 8.01 7.15
C VAL A 69 -11.04 7.57 8.27
N GLU A 70 -10.81 6.40 8.82
CA GLU A 70 -11.57 5.84 9.94
C GLU A 70 -10.88 6.08 11.28
N ALA A 71 -9.55 6.00 11.28
CA ALA A 71 -8.73 6.29 12.45
C ALA A 71 -7.36 6.83 12.01
N ALA A 72 -6.76 7.64 12.87
CA ALA A 72 -5.40 8.16 12.70
C ALA A 72 -4.55 7.73 13.89
N GLY A 73 -3.35 7.26 13.61
CA GLY A 73 -2.36 6.91 14.61
C GLY A 73 -1.67 8.14 15.21
N SER A 74 -0.86 7.94 16.22
CA SER A 74 -0.13 9.02 16.86
C SER A 74 0.86 9.68 15.89
N GLY A 75 1.00 11.00 15.98
CA GLY A 75 1.87 11.77 15.10
C GLY A 75 1.25 12.14 13.73
N VAL A 76 0.03 11.71 13.43
CA VAL A 76 -0.72 12.20 12.27
C VAL A 76 -1.34 13.55 12.61
N THR A 77 -1.00 14.58 11.84
CA THR A 77 -1.50 15.97 12.03
C THR A 77 -2.35 16.45 10.85
N ASP A 78 -2.14 15.86 9.67
CA ASP A 78 -2.70 16.35 8.41
C ASP A 78 -4.02 15.68 8.04
N PHE A 79 -4.37 14.59 8.72
CA PHE A 79 -5.58 13.82 8.48
C PHE A 79 -6.34 13.52 9.76
N LYS A 80 -7.66 13.51 9.68
CA LYS A 80 -8.57 13.14 10.78
C LYS A 80 -9.67 12.21 10.30
N PRO A 81 -10.32 11.46 11.21
CA PRO A 81 -11.49 10.66 10.88
C PRO A 81 -12.56 11.49 10.15
N GLY A 82 -13.06 10.95 9.05
CA GLY A 82 -14.05 11.60 8.18
C GLY A 82 -13.44 12.24 6.91
N ASP A 83 -12.13 12.45 6.83
CA ASP A 83 -11.50 13.01 5.63
C ASP A 83 -11.56 12.00 4.47
N MET A 84 -11.88 12.49 3.27
CA MET A 84 -11.81 11.72 2.05
C MET A 84 -10.38 11.72 1.53
N VAL A 85 -9.84 10.54 1.23
CA VAL A 85 -8.46 10.36 0.79
C VAL A 85 -8.35 9.38 -0.37
N ALA A 86 -7.31 9.56 -1.18
CA ALA A 86 -6.88 8.57 -2.18
C ALA A 86 -5.43 8.16 -1.89
N ALA A 87 -5.10 6.89 -2.13
CA ALA A 87 -3.76 6.39 -1.92
C ALA A 87 -2.84 6.84 -3.05
N GLU A 88 -1.68 7.38 -2.70
CA GLU A 88 -0.54 7.56 -3.61
C GLU A 88 0.40 6.37 -3.46
N ALA A 89 0.61 5.63 -4.55
CA ALA A 89 1.41 4.40 -4.52
C ALA A 89 2.93 4.64 -4.41
N HIS A 90 3.40 5.86 -4.73
CA HIS A 90 4.82 6.16 -4.77
C HIS A 90 5.30 6.78 -3.45
N LEU A 91 5.98 5.98 -2.64
CA LEU A 91 6.60 6.43 -1.40
C LEU A 91 8.07 6.80 -1.64
N GLY A 92 8.38 8.10 -1.60
CA GLY A 92 9.75 8.59 -1.65
C GLY A 92 10.45 8.47 -0.29
N CYS A 93 11.78 8.29 -0.31
CA CYS A 93 12.57 8.25 0.93
C CYS A 93 12.71 9.63 1.62
N GLY A 94 12.34 10.71 0.95
CA GLY A 94 12.38 12.08 1.46
C GLY A 94 13.77 12.75 1.46
N HIS A 95 14.87 11.99 1.34
CA HIS A 95 16.23 12.52 1.52
C HIS A 95 17.18 12.36 0.33
N CYS A 96 16.88 11.53 -0.68
CA CYS A 96 17.70 11.44 -1.88
C CYS A 96 17.56 12.71 -2.77
N ALA A 97 18.46 12.85 -3.73
CA ALA A 97 18.48 14.04 -4.61
C ALA A 97 17.13 14.27 -5.31
N ASN A 98 16.51 13.21 -5.86
CA ASN A 98 15.23 13.32 -6.54
C ASN A 98 14.09 13.71 -5.59
N CYS A 99 14.02 13.12 -4.41
CA CYS A 99 13.00 13.47 -3.42
C CYS A 99 13.12 14.94 -2.96
N ARG A 100 14.35 15.40 -2.74
CA ARG A 100 14.61 16.80 -2.33
C ARG A 100 14.25 17.81 -3.41
N MET A 101 14.20 17.39 -4.68
CA MET A 101 13.73 18.20 -5.82
C MET A 101 12.22 18.03 -6.08
N GLY A 102 11.45 17.33 -5.21
CA GLY A 102 10.03 17.06 -5.38
C GLY A 102 9.71 15.94 -6.39
N ARG A 103 10.72 15.23 -6.90
CA ARG A 103 10.59 14.12 -7.85
C ARG A 103 10.58 12.78 -7.12
N TYR A 104 9.71 12.62 -6.11
CA TYR A 104 9.66 11.43 -5.26
C TYR A 104 9.28 10.16 -6.02
N ASN A 105 8.52 10.28 -7.12
CA ASN A 105 8.21 9.18 -8.04
C ASN A 105 9.45 8.59 -8.74
N LEU A 106 10.57 9.33 -8.77
CA LEU A 106 11.88 8.90 -9.25
C LEU A 106 12.85 8.68 -8.09
N CYS A 107 12.37 8.27 -6.93
CA CYS A 107 13.17 8.06 -5.76
C CYS A 107 14.28 7.02 -6.01
N LEU A 108 15.54 7.38 -5.70
CA LEU A 108 16.69 6.49 -5.88
C LEU A 108 16.67 5.29 -4.91
N ASN A 109 15.88 5.38 -3.85
CA ASN A 109 15.71 4.35 -2.84
C ASN A 109 14.30 3.73 -2.88
N PHE A 110 13.61 3.84 -4.02
CA PHE A 110 12.28 3.25 -4.18
C PHE A 110 12.36 1.72 -4.03
N GLY A 111 11.47 1.15 -3.24
CA GLY A 111 11.42 -0.30 -3.01
C GLY A 111 12.50 -0.85 -2.06
N ILE A 112 13.46 -0.02 -1.59
CA ILE A 112 14.51 -0.44 -0.63
C ILE A 112 14.02 -0.34 0.83
N ARG A 113 12.95 0.40 1.08
CA ARG A 113 12.36 0.46 2.43
C ARG A 113 11.73 -0.89 2.74
N GLU A 114 12.11 -1.45 3.88
CA GLU A 114 11.34 -2.51 4.51
C GLU A 114 9.90 -2.01 4.58
N GLN A 115 9.05 -2.62 3.78
CA GLN A 115 7.62 -2.37 3.87
C GLN A 115 7.17 -3.06 5.14
N GLY A 116 6.97 -2.24 6.18
CA GLY A 116 6.47 -2.70 7.46
C GLY A 116 5.07 -3.28 7.36
#